data_c3dc2966c5867659a8d7e0887c48720e
#
_entry.id   c3dc2966c5867659a8d7e0887c48720e
#
_cell.length_a   1.000
_cell.length_b   1.000
_cell.length_c   1.000
_cell.angle_alpha   90.00
_cell.angle_beta   90.00
_cell.angle_gamma   90.00
#
_symmetry.space_group_name_H-M   'P 1'
#
loop_
_entity.id
_entity.type
_entity.pdbx_description
1 polymer ?
#
loop_
_entity_poly.entity_id
_entity_poly.type
_entity_poly.pdbx_seq_one_letter_code
_entity_poly.pdbx_strand_id
1 'polypeptide(L)'
;LAGGPTTPHTPRARTRFPGAALAPSLFAFLLAAPAFPAGFQIAAQGAKASGMGLAFVAVANDPSAIYYNPAGLGWQKHFSGQIGASLLTKVEGEFEGANPFPGTGFGVEDQHKTTFTLPTTYGFLPLTDRINLGIGIFAPYGLGFRWEDAEEFSGRFIAQNAVIQSSDINPVVSFQPTDTFAFAVGADYRLSKVTLERNRAAINPFTQSVQDVAHIKLNSELLDNSGWGWNAGVLWKPVPMLSFGAAYRSSIEIDFEGEAKFTQRLTGTPAFDALVAAGLPTGKQDIATTIEFPATINLGMAVNLPADLTVALQADWTDWSVFDVLNIDFENPVLPDLVRPTQWEDSWAYRVGVEKKWGNFALRGGYYFDETPQPIEDVGPVLADADRNAYTLGIGYGTERWGVDVSDIYIDFKETDTRGTANRDGFFGQYAEAANLFALSLRISF
;
A
#
# COMPACT_ATOMS: atom_id res chain seq x y z
N LEU A 1 -25.27 -9.00 39.45
CA LEU A 1 -25.57 -7.69 40.02
C LEU A 1 -24.29 -6.96 40.40
N ALA A 2 -23.70 -6.16 39.53
CA ALA A 2 -22.93 -4.93 39.82
C ALA A 2 -22.47 -4.38 38.46
N GLY A 3 -23.14 -3.33 38.01
CA GLY A 3 -22.74 -2.55 36.84
C GLY A 3 -21.50 -1.71 37.18
N GLY A 4 -20.47 -1.76 36.37
CA GLY A 4 -19.36 -0.83 36.36
C GLY A 4 -19.72 0.43 35.55
N PRO A 5 -19.24 1.62 35.94
CA PRO A 5 -19.63 2.85 35.31
C PRO A 5 -18.95 3.06 33.95
N THR A 6 -19.75 3.32 32.94
CA THR A 6 -19.32 3.86 31.64
C THR A 6 -18.82 5.28 31.84
N THR A 7 -17.57 5.55 31.50
CA THR A 7 -17.02 6.93 31.45
C THR A 7 -17.48 7.61 30.18
N PRO A 8 -18.06 8.82 30.25
CA PRO A 8 -18.43 9.57 29.04
C PRO A 8 -17.17 10.15 28.38
N HIS A 9 -17.02 9.91 27.08
CA HIS A 9 -16.03 10.58 26.24
C HIS A 9 -16.34 12.07 26.18
N THR A 10 -15.49 12.90 26.77
CA THR A 10 -15.53 14.34 26.57
C THR A 10 -14.84 14.70 25.26
N PRO A 11 -15.45 15.52 24.39
CA PRO A 11 -14.79 15.99 23.18
C PRO A 11 -13.59 16.88 23.54
N ARG A 12 -12.40 16.50 23.09
CA ARG A 12 -11.18 17.31 23.24
C ARG A 12 -11.29 18.57 22.39
N ALA A 13 -11.23 19.73 23.04
CA ALA A 13 -11.15 21.02 22.39
C ALA A 13 -9.89 21.11 21.51
N ARG A 14 -10.08 21.36 20.21
CA ARG A 14 -8.99 21.60 19.24
C ARG A 14 -8.29 22.92 19.56
N THR A 15 -7.03 22.87 19.99
CA THR A 15 -6.12 24.02 19.97
C THR A 15 -5.62 24.22 18.54
N ARG A 16 -6.14 25.22 17.84
CA ARG A 16 -5.60 25.69 16.56
C ARG A 16 -4.24 26.35 16.81
N PHE A 17 -3.17 25.74 16.31
CA PHE A 17 -1.89 26.42 16.16
C PHE A 17 -1.94 27.35 14.94
N PRO A 18 -1.42 28.61 15.03
CA PRO A 18 -1.38 29.49 13.87
C PRO A 18 -0.38 28.95 12.85
N GLY A 19 -0.86 28.70 11.63
CA GLY A 19 -0.07 28.15 10.53
C GLY A 19 1.10 29.05 10.15
N ALA A 20 2.29 28.52 10.17
CA ALA A 20 3.41 29.05 9.41
C ALA A 20 3.19 28.67 7.94
N ALA A 21 3.03 29.70 7.11
CA ALA A 21 2.92 29.54 5.65
C ALA A 21 4.25 29.02 5.09
N LEU A 22 4.38 27.71 4.93
CA LEU A 22 5.40 27.09 4.09
C LEU A 22 4.89 27.07 2.64
N ALA A 23 5.77 27.47 1.74
CA ALA A 23 5.49 27.79 0.34
C ALA A 23 4.71 26.69 -0.41
N PRO A 24 3.77 27.08 -1.32
CA PRO A 24 2.87 26.14 -2.00
C PRO A 24 3.56 25.22 -3.05
N SER A 25 4.86 25.28 -3.20
CA SER A 25 5.60 24.51 -4.21
C SER A 25 6.02 23.09 -3.78
N LEU A 26 5.87 22.70 -2.51
CA LEU A 26 6.16 21.33 -2.04
C LEU A 26 4.94 20.38 -2.11
N PHE A 27 3.73 20.93 -2.24
CA PHE A 27 2.47 20.15 -2.17
C PHE A 27 1.98 19.58 -3.50
N ALA A 28 2.62 19.92 -4.63
CA ALA A 28 2.21 19.40 -5.95
C ALA A 28 2.54 17.91 -6.20
N PHE A 29 3.24 17.22 -5.27
CA PHE A 29 3.68 15.83 -5.43
C PHE A 29 2.83 14.79 -4.68
N LEU A 30 1.74 15.18 -4.02
CA LEU A 30 0.95 14.27 -3.16
C LEU A 30 -0.19 13.53 -3.88
N LEU A 31 -0.17 13.43 -5.20
CA LEU A 31 -1.14 12.62 -5.95
C LEU A 31 -0.54 11.25 -6.28
N ALA A 32 -0.35 10.41 -5.26
CA ALA A 32 -0.10 9.00 -5.45
C ALA A 32 -1.43 8.24 -5.47
N ALA A 33 -1.67 7.45 -6.48
CA ALA A 33 -2.77 6.52 -6.59
C ALA A 33 -2.25 5.08 -6.49
N PRO A 34 -3.06 4.13 -6.13
CA PRO A 34 -2.68 2.88 -5.45
C PRO A 34 -2.06 1.80 -6.33
N ALA A 35 -1.43 0.86 -5.68
CA ALA A 35 -0.62 -0.20 -6.26
C ALA A 35 -0.85 -1.55 -5.57
N PHE A 36 -0.47 -2.65 -6.22
CA PHE A 36 -0.67 -4.02 -5.72
C PHE A 36 0.62 -4.62 -5.17
N PRO A 37 0.73 -4.91 -3.88
CA PRO A 37 1.62 -5.93 -3.32
C PRO A 37 0.86 -6.84 -2.35
N ALA A 38 1.54 -7.76 -1.62
CA ALA A 38 0.90 -8.62 -0.64
C ALA A 38 0.00 -7.79 0.29
N GLY A 39 -1.29 -8.07 0.26
CA GLY A 39 -2.27 -7.15 0.79
C GLY A 39 -2.23 -5.81 0.03
N PHE A 40 -2.00 -4.71 0.73
CA PHE A 40 -1.90 -3.35 0.14
C PHE A 40 -0.57 -2.62 0.47
N GLN A 41 0.50 -3.38 0.76
CA GLN A 41 1.86 -2.84 0.97
C GLN A 41 2.62 -2.66 -0.34
N ILE A 42 3.37 -1.56 -0.52
CA ILE A 42 4.18 -1.25 -1.70
C ILE A 42 5.66 -1.21 -1.31
N ALA A 43 6.41 -2.26 -1.62
CA ALA A 43 7.83 -2.35 -1.31
C ALA A 43 8.75 -1.62 -2.31
N ALA A 44 8.25 -1.26 -3.51
CA ALA A 44 9.03 -0.67 -4.61
C ALA A 44 9.21 0.85 -4.46
N GLN A 45 10.06 1.27 -3.54
CA GLN A 45 10.31 2.66 -3.16
C GLN A 45 11.63 3.25 -3.72
N GLY A 46 12.18 2.64 -4.78
CA GLY A 46 13.39 3.12 -5.46
C GLY A 46 13.81 2.21 -6.60
N ALA A 47 14.15 2.78 -7.76
CA ALA A 47 14.43 2.03 -8.99
C ALA A 47 15.61 1.05 -8.88
N LYS A 48 16.65 1.42 -8.11
CA LYS A 48 17.79 0.53 -7.89
C LYS A 48 17.39 -0.73 -7.13
N ALA A 49 16.68 -0.59 -6.03
CA ALA A 49 16.18 -1.71 -5.23
C ALA A 49 15.17 -2.56 -6.03
N SER A 50 14.28 -1.90 -6.78
CA SER A 50 13.32 -2.56 -7.67
C SER A 50 14.01 -3.46 -8.69
N GLY A 51 15.08 -2.98 -9.33
CA GLY A 51 15.87 -3.79 -10.27
C GLY A 51 16.61 -4.96 -9.63
N MET A 52 16.76 -4.98 -8.30
CA MET A 52 17.40 -6.06 -7.52
C MET A 52 16.40 -6.97 -6.80
N GLY A 53 15.19 -7.12 -7.33
CA GLY A 53 14.16 -7.95 -6.68
C GLY A 53 13.78 -7.46 -5.29
N LEU A 54 13.98 -6.17 -4.99
CA LEU A 54 13.77 -5.57 -3.68
C LEU A 54 14.65 -6.15 -2.55
N ALA A 55 15.64 -7.02 -2.86
CA ALA A 55 16.61 -7.55 -1.91
C ALA A 55 17.65 -6.47 -1.55
N PHE A 56 17.27 -5.49 -0.74
CA PHE A 56 18.05 -4.27 -0.54
C PHE A 56 18.43 -3.95 0.92
N VAL A 57 17.87 -4.63 1.91
CA VAL A 57 18.08 -4.37 3.34
C VAL A 57 19.55 -4.49 3.77
N ALA A 58 20.33 -5.40 3.16
CA ALA A 58 21.76 -5.58 3.40
C ALA A 58 22.66 -4.80 2.41
N VAL A 59 22.08 -4.28 1.32
CA VAL A 59 22.78 -3.46 0.31
C VAL A 59 22.72 -1.98 0.71
N ALA A 60 21.54 -1.40 0.85
CA ALA A 60 21.17 -0.09 1.40
C ALA A 60 22.21 1.02 1.13
N ASN A 61 22.61 1.21 -0.14
CA ASN A 61 23.78 2.01 -0.51
C ASN A 61 23.44 3.21 -1.43
N ASP A 62 22.20 3.69 -1.40
CA ASP A 62 21.74 4.92 -2.01
C ASP A 62 20.74 5.65 -1.07
N PRO A 63 20.24 6.85 -1.38
CA PRO A 63 19.33 7.59 -0.49
C PRO A 63 18.01 6.85 -0.15
N SER A 64 17.53 5.92 -1.00
CA SER A 64 16.36 5.09 -0.69
C SER A 64 16.57 4.12 0.49
N ALA A 65 17.83 3.99 0.97
CA ALA A 65 18.14 3.30 2.22
C ALA A 65 17.30 3.81 3.40
N ILE A 66 16.83 5.06 3.38
CA ILE A 66 15.91 5.61 4.39
C ILE A 66 14.67 4.75 4.53
N TYR A 67 14.13 4.23 3.44
CA TYR A 67 13.01 3.30 3.46
C TYR A 67 13.44 1.86 3.80
N TYR A 68 14.46 1.32 3.09
CA TYR A 68 14.81 -0.10 3.17
C TYR A 68 15.60 -0.48 4.43
N ASN A 69 16.61 0.31 4.79
CA ASN A 69 17.41 0.17 6.00
C ASN A 69 18.22 1.45 6.24
N PRO A 70 17.75 2.35 7.11
CA PRO A 70 18.38 3.65 7.32
C PRO A 70 19.80 3.57 7.89
N ALA A 71 20.22 2.43 8.46
CA ALA A 71 21.59 2.20 8.89
C ALA A 71 22.59 2.28 7.73
N GLY A 72 22.13 2.02 6.48
CA GLY A 72 22.96 2.14 5.28
C GLY A 72 23.52 3.53 5.03
N LEU A 73 22.90 4.59 5.55
CA LEU A 73 23.39 5.95 5.50
C LEU A 73 24.74 6.12 6.21
N GLY A 74 25.07 5.27 7.17
CA GLY A 74 26.36 5.33 7.89
C GLY A 74 27.60 5.29 7.00
N TRP A 75 27.51 4.62 5.84
CA TRP A 75 28.60 4.54 4.86
C TRP A 75 28.55 5.62 3.78
N GLN A 76 27.55 6.47 3.77
CA GLN A 76 27.42 7.56 2.80
C GLN A 76 28.02 8.85 3.38
N LYS A 77 29.04 9.40 2.75
CA LYS A 77 29.90 10.46 3.31
C LYS A 77 29.66 11.83 2.67
N HIS A 78 28.79 11.93 1.69
CA HIS A 78 28.47 13.15 0.97
C HIS A 78 26.98 13.46 1.05
N PHE A 79 26.64 14.75 1.13
CA PHE A 79 25.24 15.15 0.97
C PHE A 79 24.67 14.55 -0.32
N SER A 80 23.53 13.91 -0.24
CA SER A 80 22.90 13.32 -1.42
C SER A 80 21.38 13.41 -1.34
N GLY A 81 20.78 13.68 -2.49
CA GLY A 81 19.34 13.65 -2.69
C GLY A 81 18.96 12.71 -3.83
N GLN A 82 17.77 12.16 -3.75
CA GLN A 82 17.18 11.34 -4.79
C GLN A 82 15.70 11.67 -4.94
N ILE A 83 15.28 11.83 -6.18
CA ILE A 83 13.85 11.87 -6.55
C ILE A 83 13.57 10.71 -7.47
N GLY A 84 12.37 10.19 -7.41
CA GLY A 84 11.96 9.09 -8.26
C GLY A 84 10.44 8.97 -8.36
N ALA A 85 10.03 8.10 -9.26
CA ALA A 85 8.64 7.66 -9.35
C ALA A 85 8.59 6.21 -9.82
N SER A 86 7.64 5.47 -9.28
CA SER A 86 7.25 4.17 -9.78
C SER A 86 5.87 4.28 -10.44
N LEU A 87 5.74 3.74 -11.64
CA LEU A 87 4.49 3.66 -12.39
C LEU A 87 4.01 2.21 -12.32
N LEU A 88 2.98 1.96 -11.55
CA LEU A 88 2.36 0.65 -11.48
C LEU A 88 1.16 0.60 -12.41
N THR A 89 1.17 -0.35 -13.34
CA THR A 89 0.11 -0.55 -14.32
C THR A 89 -0.42 -1.98 -14.20
N LYS A 90 -1.73 -2.13 -14.02
CA LYS A 90 -2.39 -3.43 -14.11
C LYS A 90 -2.37 -3.88 -15.57
N VAL A 91 -1.82 -5.07 -15.81
CA VAL A 91 -1.72 -5.69 -17.14
C VAL A 91 -2.91 -6.60 -17.39
N GLU A 92 -3.28 -7.36 -16.38
CA GLU A 92 -4.40 -8.28 -16.35
C GLU A 92 -5.17 -8.13 -15.05
N GLY A 93 -6.47 -8.25 -15.09
CA GLY A 93 -7.36 -8.24 -13.93
C GLY A 93 -8.72 -8.74 -14.39
N GLU A 94 -8.90 -10.06 -14.36
CA GLU A 94 -10.07 -10.74 -14.87
C GLU A 94 -10.75 -11.53 -13.76
N PHE A 95 -12.08 -11.53 -13.77
CA PHE A 95 -12.92 -12.41 -12.97
C PHE A 95 -13.79 -13.22 -13.90
N GLU A 96 -13.80 -14.55 -13.74
CA GLU A 96 -14.72 -15.45 -14.41
C GLU A 96 -15.57 -16.19 -13.39
N GLY A 97 -16.87 -15.92 -13.35
CA GLY A 97 -17.73 -16.57 -12.38
C GLY A 97 -19.17 -16.12 -12.39
N ALA A 98 -19.86 -16.40 -11.29
CA ALA A 98 -21.25 -16.06 -11.09
C ALA A 98 -21.47 -15.43 -9.71
N ASN A 99 -22.30 -14.39 -9.67
CA ASN A 99 -22.79 -13.83 -8.42
C ASN A 99 -24.17 -14.46 -8.09
N PRO A 100 -24.30 -15.18 -6.97
CA PRO A 100 -25.57 -15.74 -6.55
C PRO A 100 -26.61 -14.68 -6.20
N PHE A 101 -26.18 -13.45 -5.87
CA PHE A 101 -27.07 -12.33 -5.58
C PHE A 101 -26.50 -11.03 -6.20
N PRO A 102 -27.28 -10.31 -6.99
CA PRO A 102 -28.71 -10.45 -7.32
C PRO A 102 -29.01 -11.47 -8.41
N GLY A 103 -28.08 -12.37 -8.76
CA GLY A 103 -28.28 -13.40 -9.75
C GLY A 103 -28.08 -12.92 -11.19
N THR A 104 -26.96 -12.25 -11.43
CA THR A 104 -26.63 -11.64 -12.74
C THR A 104 -26.15 -12.63 -13.80
N GLY A 105 -26.00 -13.91 -13.45
CA GLY A 105 -25.53 -14.95 -14.36
C GLY A 105 -24.04 -15.25 -14.24
N PHE A 106 -23.51 -15.97 -15.23
CA PHE A 106 -22.08 -16.30 -15.34
C PHE A 106 -21.46 -15.47 -16.45
N GLY A 107 -20.29 -14.92 -16.21
CA GLY A 107 -19.58 -14.09 -17.17
C GLY A 107 -18.10 -13.92 -16.89
N VAL A 108 -17.43 -13.29 -17.82
CA VAL A 108 -16.06 -12.79 -17.69
C VAL A 108 -16.14 -11.28 -17.55
N GLU A 109 -15.47 -10.73 -16.56
CA GLU A 109 -15.51 -9.31 -16.21
C GLU A 109 -14.09 -8.81 -15.92
N ASP A 110 -13.76 -7.65 -16.49
CA ASP A 110 -12.42 -7.08 -16.44
C ASP A 110 -12.32 -5.94 -15.41
N GLN A 111 -11.18 -5.83 -14.78
CA GLN A 111 -10.81 -4.64 -14.03
C GLN A 111 -10.20 -3.58 -14.97
N HIS A 112 -10.52 -2.33 -14.72
CA HIS A 112 -10.00 -1.21 -15.49
C HIS A 112 -8.48 -1.11 -15.37
N LYS A 113 -7.78 -1.09 -16.52
CA LYS A 113 -6.31 -0.96 -16.59
C LYS A 113 -5.88 0.46 -16.23
N THR A 114 -5.66 0.69 -14.95
CA THR A 114 -5.24 1.99 -14.42
C THR A 114 -3.74 1.98 -14.15
N THR A 115 -3.07 3.09 -14.47
CA THR A 115 -1.67 3.32 -14.09
C THR A 115 -1.60 4.24 -12.88
N PHE A 116 -0.88 3.81 -11.87
CA PHE A 116 -0.68 4.55 -10.63
C PHE A 116 0.74 5.09 -10.56
N THR A 117 0.89 6.34 -10.11
CA THR A 117 2.20 6.97 -9.94
C THR A 117 2.52 7.07 -8.45
N LEU A 118 3.67 6.56 -8.06
CA LEU A 118 4.18 6.53 -6.69
C LEU A 118 5.44 7.37 -6.62
N PRO A 119 5.36 8.65 -6.26
CA PRO A 119 6.52 9.52 -6.15
C PRO A 119 7.33 9.16 -4.91
N THR A 120 8.67 9.28 -5.01
CA THR A 120 9.60 9.11 -3.91
C THR A 120 10.60 10.25 -3.87
N THR A 121 10.94 10.71 -2.67
CA THR A 121 11.96 11.74 -2.47
C THR A 121 12.76 11.41 -1.22
N TYR A 122 14.06 11.42 -1.35
CA TYR A 122 14.98 11.13 -0.26
C TYR A 122 16.09 12.17 -0.23
N GLY A 123 16.49 12.55 0.96
CA GLY A 123 17.68 13.38 1.17
C GLY A 123 18.38 13.02 2.46
N PHE A 124 19.69 13.07 2.48
CA PHE A 124 20.43 12.92 3.73
C PHE A 124 21.65 13.85 3.76
N LEU A 125 22.03 14.21 4.97
CA LEU A 125 23.14 15.11 5.29
C LEU A 125 24.06 14.43 6.31
N PRO A 126 25.33 14.18 5.98
CA PRO A 126 26.35 13.83 6.97
C PRO A 126 26.60 15.01 7.92
N LEU A 127 26.30 14.83 9.21
CA LEU A 127 26.59 15.82 10.24
C LEU A 127 28.05 15.69 10.74
N THR A 128 28.52 14.46 10.83
CA THR A 128 29.89 14.10 11.20
C THR A 128 30.31 12.87 10.40
N ASP A 129 31.54 12.42 10.54
CA ASP A 129 32.01 11.17 9.92
C ASP A 129 31.23 9.92 10.35
N ARG A 130 30.43 10.02 11.44
CA ARG A 130 29.76 8.91 12.09
C ARG A 130 28.24 9.08 12.20
N ILE A 131 27.71 10.29 12.01
CA ILE A 131 26.29 10.60 12.19
C ILE A 131 25.74 11.22 10.91
N ASN A 132 24.67 10.63 10.40
CA ASN A 132 23.91 11.14 9.27
C ASN A 132 22.46 11.44 9.68
N LEU A 133 21.90 12.54 9.18
CA LEU A 133 20.46 12.82 9.21
C LEU A 133 19.88 12.56 7.83
N GLY A 134 18.71 11.95 7.78
CA GLY A 134 17.99 11.72 6.55
C GLY A 134 16.52 12.08 6.69
N ILE A 135 15.88 12.30 5.55
CA ILE A 135 14.44 12.44 5.42
C ILE A 135 13.98 11.78 4.13
N GLY A 136 12.91 10.99 4.21
CA GLY A 136 12.24 10.36 3.08
C GLY A 136 10.77 10.77 3.01
N ILE A 137 10.25 10.86 1.78
CA ILE A 137 8.81 10.96 1.48
C ILE A 137 8.54 9.88 0.45
N PHE A 138 7.63 8.96 0.77
CA PHE A 138 7.34 7.79 -0.03
C PHE A 138 5.94 7.24 0.27
N ALA A 139 5.43 6.31 -0.56
CA ALA A 139 4.09 5.75 -0.45
C ALA A 139 4.16 4.23 -0.18
N PRO A 140 4.27 3.79 1.09
CA PRO A 140 4.52 2.38 1.41
C PRO A 140 3.27 1.50 1.37
N TYR A 141 2.07 2.09 1.32
CA TYR A 141 0.80 1.39 1.21
C TYR A 141 -0.11 2.05 0.20
N GLY A 142 -0.84 1.23 -0.53
CA GLY A 142 -1.83 1.65 -1.50
C GLY A 142 -2.62 0.47 -2.03
N LEU A 143 -3.88 0.72 -2.31
CA LEU A 143 -4.80 -0.20 -2.96
C LEU A 143 -5.58 0.59 -4.00
N GLY A 144 -5.83 0.02 -5.15
CA GLY A 144 -6.72 0.63 -6.12
C GLY A 144 -7.16 -0.34 -7.17
N PHE A 145 -8.43 -0.57 -7.14
CA PHE A 145 -9.07 -1.23 -8.25
C PHE A 145 -10.36 -0.49 -8.62
N ARG A 146 -10.72 -0.65 -9.85
CA ARG A 146 -12.00 -0.25 -10.41
C ARG A 146 -12.37 -1.28 -11.46
N TRP A 147 -13.59 -1.73 -11.45
CA TRP A 147 -14.13 -2.60 -12.48
C TRP A 147 -14.43 -1.79 -13.76
N GLU A 148 -14.13 -2.35 -14.93
CA GLU A 148 -14.70 -1.85 -16.19
C GLU A 148 -16.22 -2.00 -16.10
N ASP A 149 -16.96 -1.19 -16.80
CA ASP A 149 -18.43 -1.21 -16.75
C ASP A 149 -19.00 -1.35 -15.32
N ALA A 150 -18.43 -0.59 -14.38
CA ALA A 150 -18.69 -0.69 -12.94
C ALA A 150 -20.19 -0.68 -12.57
N GLU A 151 -21.04 -0.11 -13.45
CA GLU A 151 -22.49 -0.06 -13.29
C GLU A 151 -23.20 -1.37 -13.67
N GLU A 152 -22.56 -2.18 -14.53
CA GLU A 152 -23.08 -3.48 -14.98
C GLU A 152 -22.35 -4.64 -14.32
N PHE A 153 -21.20 -4.37 -13.71
CA PHE A 153 -20.38 -5.35 -13.01
C PHE A 153 -21.23 -6.21 -12.05
N SER A 154 -21.09 -7.53 -12.10
CA SER A 154 -21.87 -8.46 -11.29
C SER A 154 -21.66 -8.29 -9.79
N GLY A 155 -20.44 -7.95 -9.37
CA GLY A 155 -20.05 -7.67 -7.99
C GLY A 155 -20.29 -6.23 -7.51
N ARG A 156 -20.97 -5.37 -8.27
CA ARG A 156 -21.19 -3.94 -7.94
C ARG A 156 -21.88 -3.67 -6.61
N PHE A 157 -22.55 -4.66 -6.03
CA PHE A 157 -23.18 -4.56 -4.72
C PHE A 157 -22.21 -4.83 -3.56
N ILE A 158 -21.02 -5.37 -3.88
CA ILE A 158 -19.93 -5.59 -2.94
C ILE A 158 -18.95 -4.43 -3.07
N ALA A 159 -18.39 -4.22 -4.26
CA ALA A 159 -17.52 -3.08 -4.56
C ALA A 159 -17.45 -2.80 -6.06
N GLN A 160 -17.45 -1.51 -6.43
CA GLN A 160 -17.20 -1.02 -7.80
C GLN A 160 -15.80 -0.40 -7.89
N ASN A 161 -15.38 0.25 -6.81
CA ASN A 161 -14.12 0.96 -6.68
C ASN A 161 -13.67 0.93 -5.22
N ALA A 162 -12.42 0.58 -4.95
CA ALA A 162 -11.80 0.75 -3.66
C ALA A 162 -10.40 1.32 -3.83
N VAL A 163 -10.07 2.32 -3.03
CA VAL A 163 -8.81 3.06 -3.09
C VAL A 163 -8.31 3.32 -1.69
N ILE A 164 -7.07 2.91 -1.41
CA ILE A 164 -6.29 3.33 -0.24
C ILE A 164 -5.06 4.06 -0.78
N GLN A 165 -4.78 5.24 -0.27
CA GLN A 165 -3.58 6.01 -0.59
C GLN A 165 -2.87 6.37 0.70
N SER A 166 -1.57 6.13 0.79
CA SER A 166 -0.75 6.58 1.91
C SER A 166 0.47 7.35 1.45
N SER A 167 0.98 8.21 2.32
CA SER A 167 2.26 8.89 2.15
C SER A 167 2.93 9.03 3.50
N ASP A 168 4.17 8.59 3.61
CA ASP A 168 4.97 8.70 4.81
C ASP A 168 5.98 9.83 4.69
N ILE A 169 6.16 10.57 5.78
CA ILE A 169 7.28 11.50 6.00
C ILE A 169 8.15 10.86 7.07
N ASN A 170 9.38 10.49 6.72
CA ASN A 170 10.25 9.67 7.56
C ASN A 170 11.60 10.35 7.80
N PRO A 171 11.75 11.19 8.84
CA PRO A 171 13.04 11.63 9.34
C PRO A 171 13.78 10.48 10.04
N VAL A 172 15.09 10.35 9.78
CA VAL A 172 15.93 9.29 10.35
C VAL A 172 17.28 9.84 10.83
N VAL A 173 17.85 9.19 11.84
CA VAL A 173 19.22 9.40 12.30
C VAL A 173 19.95 8.07 12.19
N SER A 174 21.09 8.08 11.50
CA SER A 174 21.99 6.93 11.41
C SER A 174 23.31 7.21 12.16
N PHE A 175 23.77 6.23 12.92
CA PHE A 175 25.03 6.28 13.65
C PHE A 175 25.90 5.07 13.34
N GLN A 176 27.15 5.32 12.96
CA GLN A 176 28.16 4.32 12.62
C GLN A 176 29.28 4.29 13.70
N PRO A 177 29.10 3.56 14.82
CA PRO A 177 30.10 3.53 15.90
C PRO A 177 31.43 2.93 15.47
N THR A 178 31.42 1.99 14.53
CA THR A 178 32.64 1.36 13.98
C THR A 178 32.60 1.34 12.46
N ASP A 179 33.70 1.05 11.80
CA ASP A 179 33.77 0.97 10.34
C ASP A 179 32.99 -0.23 9.76
N THR A 180 32.65 -1.18 10.62
CA THR A 180 31.93 -2.41 10.23
C THR A 180 30.47 -2.45 10.66
N PHE A 181 30.00 -1.53 11.51
CA PHE A 181 28.65 -1.59 12.07
C PHE A 181 27.99 -0.20 12.12
N ALA A 182 26.73 -0.16 11.75
CA ALA A 182 25.88 1.02 11.93
C ALA A 182 24.48 0.59 12.38
N PHE A 183 23.81 1.51 13.08
CA PHE A 183 22.38 1.42 13.36
C PHE A 183 21.71 2.77 13.10
N ALA A 184 20.38 2.75 12.93
CA ALA A 184 19.59 3.94 12.71
C ALA A 184 18.23 3.79 13.36
N VAL A 185 17.61 4.95 13.65
CA VAL A 185 16.22 5.06 14.08
C VAL A 185 15.55 6.22 13.34
N GLY A 186 14.24 6.10 13.13
CA GLY A 186 13.45 7.12 12.49
C GLY A 186 12.03 7.16 13.04
N ALA A 187 11.33 8.26 12.78
CA ALA A 187 9.90 8.39 13.01
C ALA A 187 9.19 8.34 11.67
N ASP A 188 8.01 7.72 11.65
CA ASP A 188 7.14 7.66 10.48
C ASP A 188 5.87 8.46 10.78
N TYR A 189 5.60 9.49 9.99
CA TYR A 189 4.33 10.20 10.00
C TYR A 189 3.58 9.86 8.73
N ARG A 190 2.54 9.05 8.86
CA ARG A 190 1.71 8.58 7.75
C ARG A 190 0.47 9.42 7.62
N LEU A 191 0.22 9.89 6.39
CA LEU A 191 -1.04 10.44 5.92
C LEU A 191 -1.73 9.38 5.07
N SER A 192 -3.06 9.21 5.23
CA SER A 192 -3.77 8.21 4.44
C SER A 192 -5.18 8.66 4.07
N LYS A 193 -5.68 8.11 2.95
CA LYS A 193 -7.01 8.34 2.41
C LYS A 193 -7.63 7.04 1.98
N VAL A 194 -8.94 6.89 2.23
CA VAL A 194 -9.74 5.74 1.80
C VAL A 194 -10.94 6.22 0.98
N THR A 195 -11.24 5.52 -0.11
CA THR A 195 -12.46 5.69 -0.88
C THR A 195 -13.02 4.30 -1.20
N LEU A 196 -14.32 4.10 -0.98
CA LEU A 196 -15.04 2.89 -1.35
C LEU A 196 -16.36 3.26 -2.04
N GLU A 197 -16.65 2.62 -3.17
CA GLU A 197 -17.88 2.83 -3.91
C GLU A 197 -18.55 1.49 -4.21
N ARG A 198 -19.87 1.42 -3.99
CA ARG A 198 -20.72 0.27 -4.34
C ARG A 198 -22.16 0.67 -4.59
N ASN A 199 -22.90 -0.19 -5.23
CA ASN A 199 -24.35 -0.05 -5.34
C ASN A 199 -25.08 -0.78 -4.20
N ARG A 200 -26.32 -0.42 -3.99
CA ARG A 200 -27.26 -1.12 -3.11
C ARG A 200 -28.41 -1.65 -3.94
N ALA A 201 -28.71 -2.94 -3.79
CA ALA A 201 -29.87 -3.57 -4.36
C ALA A 201 -31.03 -3.67 -3.35
N ALA A 202 -32.25 -3.69 -3.86
CA ALA A 202 -33.44 -4.07 -3.11
C ALA A 202 -34.44 -4.81 -4.00
N ILE A 203 -35.27 -5.64 -3.39
CA ILE A 203 -36.36 -6.31 -4.09
C ILE A 203 -37.54 -5.33 -4.25
N ASN A 204 -37.90 -5.07 -5.50
CA ASN A 204 -39.07 -4.27 -5.79
C ASN A 204 -40.34 -5.09 -5.47
N PRO A 205 -41.18 -4.69 -4.50
CA PRO A 205 -42.34 -5.47 -4.07
C PRO A 205 -43.46 -5.53 -5.14
N PHE A 206 -43.42 -4.62 -6.12
CA PHE A 206 -44.41 -4.56 -7.19
C PHE A 206 -44.08 -5.45 -8.39
N THR A 207 -42.78 -5.65 -8.67
CA THR A 207 -42.30 -6.45 -9.81
C THR A 207 -41.64 -7.76 -9.40
N GLN A 208 -41.37 -7.95 -8.09
CA GLN A 208 -40.65 -9.09 -7.52
C GLN A 208 -39.23 -9.25 -8.10
N SER A 209 -38.67 -8.19 -8.69
CA SER A 209 -37.30 -8.17 -9.24
C SER A 209 -36.33 -7.46 -8.31
N VAL A 210 -35.07 -7.91 -8.32
CA VAL A 210 -33.97 -7.20 -7.68
C VAL A 210 -33.55 -6.03 -8.57
N GLN A 211 -33.47 -4.84 -8.00
CA GLN A 211 -33.09 -3.61 -8.71
C GLN A 211 -32.06 -2.81 -7.95
N ASP A 212 -31.21 -2.10 -8.69
CA ASP A 212 -30.28 -1.13 -8.12
C ASP A 212 -31.06 0.09 -7.63
N VAL A 213 -30.99 0.36 -6.33
CA VAL A 213 -31.77 1.42 -5.70
C VAL A 213 -30.95 2.61 -5.22
N ALA A 214 -29.65 2.42 -5.00
CA ALA A 214 -28.76 3.49 -4.60
C ALA A 214 -27.30 3.21 -4.99
N HIS A 215 -26.55 4.29 -5.19
CA HIS A 215 -25.09 4.31 -5.20
C HIS A 215 -24.59 4.86 -3.87
N ILE A 216 -23.62 4.18 -3.27
CA ILE A 216 -23.01 4.54 -1.98
C ILE A 216 -21.55 4.83 -2.23
N LYS A 217 -21.11 6.02 -1.82
CA LYS A 217 -19.71 6.43 -1.84
C LYS A 217 -19.27 6.81 -0.44
N LEU A 218 -18.24 6.11 0.07
CA LEU A 218 -17.53 6.41 1.28
C LEU A 218 -16.21 7.10 0.90
N ASN A 219 -15.86 8.20 1.54
CA ASN A 219 -14.66 8.95 1.23
C ASN A 219 -14.09 9.63 2.46
N SER A 220 -12.78 9.52 2.67
CA SER A 220 -12.01 10.31 3.62
C SER A 220 -11.03 11.24 2.91
N GLU A 221 -10.48 12.22 3.60
CA GLU A 221 -9.52 13.17 3.02
C GLU A 221 -8.09 12.86 3.50
N LEU A 222 -7.10 13.01 2.60
CA LEU A 222 -5.71 12.59 2.85
C LEU A 222 -5.05 13.32 4.02
N LEU A 223 -5.32 14.62 4.17
CA LEU A 223 -4.65 15.45 5.18
C LEU A 223 -5.33 15.43 6.55
N ASP A 224 -6.52 14.86 6.64
CA ASP A 224 -7.29 14.79 7.88
C ASP A 224 -7.00 13.49 8.66
N ASN A 225 -6.46 12.47 7.99
CA ASN A 225 -6.24 11.15 8.57
C ASN A 225 -4.75 10.82 8.63
N SER A 226 -4.21 10.68 9.82
CA SER A 226 -2.77 10.48 10.04
C SER A 226 -2.47 9.64 11.26
N GLY A 227 -1.31 8.97 11.24
CA GLY A 227 -0.79 8.18 12.36
C GLY A 227 0.72 8.32 12.50
N TRP A 228 1.24 7.91 13.66
CA TRP A 228 2.66 7.91 13.96
C TRP A 228 3.18 6.51 14.18
N GLY A 229 4.36 6.25 13.64
CA GLY A 229 5.13 5.06 13.86
C GLY A 229 6.60 5.37 13.98
N TRP A 230 7.40 4.33 14.01
CA TRP A 230 8.86 4.43 14.06
C TRP A 230 9.50 3.29 13.28
N ASN A 231 10.76 3.51 12.88
CA ASN A 231 11.55 2.48 12.25
C ASN A 231 12.96 2.43 12.84
N ALA A 232 13.59 1.28 12.70
CA ALA A 232 14.98 1.07 13.10
C ALA A 232 15.67 0.15 12.10
N GLY A 233 16.97 0.30 11.99
CA GLY A 233 17.79 -0.55 11.15
C GLY A 233 19.17 -0.81 11.72
N VAL A 234 19.74 -1.95 11.37
CA VAL A 234 21.12 -2.29 11.63
C VAL A 234 21.77 -2.81 10.35
N LEU A 235 23.02 -2.47 10.14
CA LEU A 235 23.82 -2.96 9.02
C LEU A 235 25.22 -3.31 9.53
N TRP A 236 25.59 -4.57 9.35
CA TRP A 236 26.88 -5.11 9.77
C TRP A 236 27.67 -5.65 8.58
N LYS A 237 28.87 -5.13 8.40
CA LYS A 237 29.84 -5.50 7.34
C LYS A 237 31.11 -6.05 7.98
N PRO A 238 31.10 -7.33 8.47
CA PRO A 238 32.25 -7.91 9.17
C PRO A 238 33.51 -7.94 8.31
N VAL A 239 33.33 -8.11 7.02
CA VAL A 239 34.41 -8.06 6.01
C VAL A 239 33.89 -7.36 4.75
N PRO A 240 34.77 -6.82 3.87
CA PRO A 240 34.31 -6.06 2.69
C PRO A 240 33.40 -6.84 1.74
N MET A 241 33.49 -8.18 1.74
CA MET A 241 32.69 -9.05 0.89
C MET A 241 31.30 -9.33 1.44
N LEU A 242 31.05 -9.17 2.74
CA LEU A 242 29.83 -9.67 3.37
C LEU A 242 29.13 -8.58 4.16
N SER A 243 27.82 -8.44 3.94
CA SER A 243 26.92 -7.54 4.68
C SER A 243 25.72 -8.30 5.21
N PHE A 244 25.31 -8.00 6.44
CA PHE A 244 24.06 -8.43 7.04
C PHE A 244 23.25 -7.19 7.40
N GLY A 245 21.98 -7.17 7.00
CA GLY A 245 21.04 -6.09 7.29
C GLY A 245 19.82 -6.60 7.98
N ALA A 246 19.31 -5.83 8.94
CA ALA A 246 17.99 -6.00 9.50
C ALA A 246 17.32 -4.64 9.63
N ALA A 247 16.03 -4.58 9.33
CA ALA A 247 15.22 -3.39 9.49
C ALA A 247 13.85 -3.77 10.07
N TYR A 248 13.32 -2.87 10.88
CA TYR A 248 11.99 -2.96 11.48
C TYR A 248 11.25 -1.66 11.24
N ARG A 249 9.98 -1.76 10.92
CA ARG A 249 9.02 -0.65 10.89
C ARG A 249 7.80 -1.05 11.71
N SER A 250 7.39 -0.18 12.64
CA SER A 250 6.25 -0.44 13.53
C SER A 250 4.94 -0.41 12.75
N SER A 251 3.91 -1.05 13.30
CA SER A 251 2.54 -0.79 12.89
C SER A 251 2.17 0.68 13.10
N ILE A 252 1.21 1.16 12.31
CA ILE A 252 0.65 2.51 12.42
C ILE A 252 -0.87 2.40 12.35
N GLU A 253 -1.53 2.71 13.45
CA GLU A 253 -2.97 2.83 13.52
C GLU A 253 -3.40 4.24 13.06
N ILE A 254 -4.42 4.32 12.22
CA ILE A 254 -5.02 5.55 11.76
C ILE A 254 -6.53 5.48 11.97
N ASP A 255 -7.04 6.43 12.73
CA ASP A 255 -8.46 6.70 12.84
C ASP A 255 -8.89 7.56 11.65
N PHE A 256 -9.71 6.99 10.77
CA PHE A 256 -10.24 7.67 9.61
C PHE A 256 -11.58 8.31 9.93
N GLU A 257 -11.67 9.60 9.71
CA GLU A 257 -12.93 10.34 9.64
C GLU A 257 -13.27 10.60 8.18
N GLY A 258 -14.53 10.44 7.81
CA GLY A 258 -14.97 10.60 6.43
C GLY A 258 -16.47 10.80 6.29
N GLU A 259 -16.94 10.76 5.05
CA GLU A 259 -18.34 10.98 4.71
C GLU A 259 -18.87 9.85 3.83
N ALA A 260 -20.09 9.39 4.13
CA ALA A 260 -20.87 8.52 3.27
C ALA A 260 -21.93 9.32 2.52
N LYS A 261 -21.98 9.19 1.21
CA LYS A 261 -23.03 9.79 0.36
C LYS A 261 -23.87 8.70 -0.27
N PHE A 262 -25.17 8.81 -0.07
CA PHE A 262 -26.17 7.92 -0.69
C PHE A 262 -26.84 8.67 -1.83
N THR A 263 -26.81 8.12 -3.04
CA THR A 263 -27.47 8.69 -4.21
C THR A 263 -28.51 7.70 -4.71
N GLN A 264 -29.79 8.07 -4.65
CA GLN A 264 -30.87 7.22 -5.14
C GLN A 264 -30.71 6.94 -6.64
N ARG A 265 -31.02 5.71 -7.03
CA ARG A 265 -31.22 5.29 -8.42
C ARG A 265 -32.70 5.04 -8.66
N LEU A 266 -33.26 5.66 -9.70
CA LEU A 266 -34.65 5.47 -10.05
C LEU A 266 -34.84 4.14 -10.80
N THR A 267 -35.77 3.34 -10.32
CA THR A 267 -36.06 1.99 -10.86
C THR A 267 -37.10 2.00 -11.98
N GLY A 268 -37.75 3.16 -12.20
CA GLY A 268 -38.88 3.30 -13.14
C GLY A 268 -40.21 2.87 -12.55
N THR A 269 -40.26 2.50 -11.27
CA THR A 269 -41.48 2.20 -10.52
C THR A 269 -41.73 3.30 -9.48
N PRO A 270 -42.53 4.36 -9.76
CA PRO A 270 -42.61 5.55 -8.91
C PRO A 270 -42.97 5.26 -7.45
N ALA A 271 -43.84 4.28 -7.21
CA ALA A 271 -44.25 3.90 -5.85
C ALA A 271 -43.08 3.24 -5.09
N PHE A 272 -42.23 2.44 -5.75
CA PHE A 272 -41.03 1.86 -5.16
C PHE A 272 -39.96 2.89 -4.98
N ASP A 273 -39.77 3.78 -5.96
CA ASP A 273 -38.76 4.87 -5.87
C ASP A 273 -39.07 5.81 -4.68
N ALA A 274 -40.36 6.05 -4.39
CA ALA A 274 -40.77 6.81 -3.22
C ALA A 274 -40.47 6.09 -1.89
N LEU A 275 -40.67 4.76 -1.84
CA LEU A 275 -40.29 3.96 -0.66
C LEU A 275 -38.78 3.96 -0.43
N VAL A 276 -38.00 3.81 -1.50
CA VAL A 276 -36.53 3.90 -1.43
C VAL A 276 -36.09 5.27 -0.95
N ALA A 277 -36.64 6.34 -1.52
CA ALA A 277 -36.33 7.72 -1.10
C ALA A 277 -36.59 7.95 0.40
N ALA A 278 -37.70 7.40 0.92
CA ALA A 278 -38.05 7.54 2.33
C ALA A 278 -37.10 6.75 3.28
N GLY A 279 -36.43 5.73 2.78
CA GLY A 279 -35.51 4.87 3.53
C GLY A 279 -34.02 5.21 3.33
N LEU A 280 -33.67 6.12 2.40
CA LEU A 280 -32.31 6.54 2.21
C LEU A 280 -31.99 7.77 3.09
N PRO A 281 -30.77 7.80 3.69
CA PRO A 281 -30.33 9.00 4.39
C PRO A 281 -30.22 10.19 3.45
N THR A 282 -30.63 11.35 3.92
CA THR A 282 -30.49 12.61 3.19
C THR A 282 -29.19 13.32 3.55
N GLY A 283 -28.51 13.89 2.54
CA GLY A 283 -27.24 14.57 2.73
C GLY A 283 -26.07 13.62 2.90
N LYS A 284 -24.97 14.15 3.40
CA LYS A 284 -23.78 13.41 3.78
C LYS A 284 -23.97 12.84 5.18
N GLN A 285 -23.45 11.67 5.42
CA GLN A 285 -23.45 11.00 6.72
C GLN A 285 -22.00 10.88 7.18
N ASP A 286 -21.69 11.34 8.37
CA ASP A 286 -20.36 11.22 8.94
C ASP A 286 -20.10 9.77 9.32
N ILE A 287 -18.90 9.28 8.98
CA ILE A 287 -18.44 7.92 9.22
C ILE A 287 -17.05 7.94 9.83
N ALA A 288 -16.76 6.90 10.63
CA ALA A 288 -15.44 6.66 11.18
C ALA A 288 -15.04 5.20 10.97
N THR A 289 -13.73 4.96 10.82
CA THR A 289 -13.14 3.62 10.81
C THR A 289 -11.70 3.69 11.28
N THR A 290 -11.21 2.63 11.93
CA THR A 290 -9.79 2.51 12.29
C THR A 290 -9.16 1.45 11.41
N ILE A 291 -7.99 1.77 10.82
CA ILE A 291 -7.18 0.80 10.07
C ILE A 291 -5.78 0.80 10.67
N GLU A 292 -5.33 -0.38 11.10
CA GLU A 292 -3.96 -0.61 11.50
C GLU A 292 -3.15 -1.12 10.31
N PHE A 293 -2.12 -0.38 9.93
CA PHE A 293 -1.13 -0.78 8.92
C PHE A 293 -0.06 -1.63 9.60
N PRO A 294 0.29 -2.79 9.04
CA PRO A 294 1.10 -3.80 9.72
C PRO A 294 2.54 -3.37 10.01
N ALA A 295 3.12 -3.95 11.05
CA ALA A 295 4.54 -3.92 11.29
C ALA A 295 5.29 -4.80 10.27
N THR A 296 6.58 -4.49 10.01
CA THR A 296 7.43 -5.28 9.12
C THR A 296 8.81 -5.54 9.72
N ILE A 297 9.34 -6.74 9.47
CA ILE A 297 10.73 -7.13 9.76
C ILE A 297 11.37 -7.58 8.45
N ASN A 298 12.48 -6.95 8.10
CA ASN A 298 13.25 -7.28 6.91
C ASN A 298 14.63 -7.77 7.33
N LEU A 299 15.01 -8.96 6.90
CA LEU A 299 16.30 -9.59 7.20
C LEU A 299 17.03 -9.93 5.90
N GLY A 300 18.30 -9.59 5.78
CA GLY A 300 19.01 -9.88 4.54
C GLY A 300 20.51 -10.02 4.70
N MET A 301 21.08 -10.60 3.66
CA MET A 301 22.51 -10.78 3.47
C MET A 301 22.89 -10.35 2.05
N ALA A 302 24.03 -9.70 1.91
CA ALA A 302 24.60 -9.41 0.60
C ALA A 302 26.08 -9.82 0.54
N VAL A 303 26.47 -10.39 -0.60
CA VAL A 303 27.84 -10.82 -0.88
C VAL A 303 28.37 -10.04 -2.07
N ASN A 304 29.44 -9.30 -1.86
CA ASN A 304 30.18 -8.60 -2.91
C ASN A 304 31.29 -9.53 -3.43
N LEU A 305 31.10 -10.05 -4.59
CA LEU A 305 32.01 -10.97 -5.27
C LEU A 305 33.04 -10.21 -6.13
N PRO A 306 34.16 -10.85 -6.51
CA PRO A 306 35.09 -10.28 -7.48
C PRO A 306 34.40 -9.81 -8.77
N ALA A 307 35.04 -8.90 -9.48
CA ALA A 307 34.54 -8.28 -10.71
C ALA A 307 33.27 -7.46 -10.52
N ASP A 308 33.09 -6.79 -9.37
CA ASP A 308 31.97 -5.89 -9.07
C ASP A 308 30.58 -6.54 -9.21
N LEU A 309 30.47 -7.78 -8.76
CA LEU A 309 29.22 -8.54 -8.71
C LEU A 309 28.70 -8.59 -7.27
N THR A 310 27.48 -8.11 -7.05
CA THR A 310 26.78 -8.20 -5.76
C THR A 310 25.62 -9.16 -5.89
N VAL A 311 25.47 -10.08 -4.94
CA VAL A 311 24.31 -10.97 -4.78
C VAL A 311 23.69 -10.68 -3.42
N ALA A 312 22.39 -10.46 -3.38
CA ALA A 312 21.65 -10.18 -2.16
C ALA A 312 20.49 -11.17 -1.99
N LEU A 313 20.27 -11.58 -0.75
CA LEU A 313 19.14 -12.41 -0.31
C LEU A 313 18.42 -11.67 0.80
N GLN A 314 17.09 -11.75 0.82
CA GLN A 314 16.28 -11.10 1.84
C GLN A 314 15.02 -11.93 2.11
N ALA A 315 14.59 -11.91 3.39
CA ALA A 315 13.29 -12.39 3.82
C ALA A 315 12.59 -11.28 4.60
N ASP A 316 11.34 -11.04 4.26
CA ASP A 316 10.49 -10.03 4.91
C ASP A 316 9.30 -10.72 5.56
N TRP A 317 9.01 -10.36 6.79
CA TRP A 317 7.81 -10.73 7.52
C TRP A 317 6.93 -9.49 7.72
N THR A 318 5.62 -9.65 7.52
CA THR A 318 4.63 -8.58 7.69
C THR A 318 3.50 -9.10 8.57
N ASP A 319 3.20 -8.33 9.63
CA ASP A 319 2.17 -8.61 10.65
C ASP A 319 0.77 -8.24 10.14
N TRP A 320 0.29 -8.95 9.11
CA TRP A 320 -1.01 -8.68 8.54
C TRP A 320 -2.18 -9.14 9.43
N SER A 321 -1.93 -9.92 10.48
CA SER A 321 -2.96 -10.35 11.44
C SER A 321 -3.60 -9.18 12.20
N VAL A 322 -3.00 -7.98 12.20
CA VAL A 322 -3.61 -6.74 12.70
C VAL A 322 -4.82 -6.29 11.87
N PHE A 323 -4.94 -6.73 10.61
CA PHE A 323 -6.07 -6.44 9.74
C PHE A 323 -7.13 -7.55 9.84
N ASP A 324 -7.73 -7.68 11.04
CA ASP A 324 -8.68 -8.75 11.41
C ASP A 324 -10.14 -8.38 11.09
N VAL A 325 -10.54 -7.14 11.31
CA VAL A 325 -11.91 -6.65 11.08
C VAL A 325 -11.86 -5.22 10.54
N LEU A 326 -12.56 -4.97 9.44
CA LEU A 326 -12.89 -3.62 8.99
C LEU A 326 -14.27 -3.23 9.54
N ASN A 327 -14.31 -2.26 10.44
CA ASN A 327 -15.52 -1.69 11.01
C ASN A 327 -15.72 -0.27 10.51
N ILE A 328 -16.86 0.05 9.91
CA ILE A 328 -17.23 1.40 9.49
C ILE A 328 -18.45 1.82 10.32
N ASP A 329 -18.22 2.73 11.24
CA ASP A 329 -19.23 3.26 12.14
C ASP A 329 -19.94 4.47 11.49
N PHE A 330 -21.26 4.48 11.55
CA PHE A 330 -22.08 5.61 11.12
C PHE A 330 -22.48 6.44 12.35
N GLU A 331 -22.19 7.73 12.36
CA GLU A 331 -22.66 8.62 13.45
C GLU A 331 -24.21 8.72 13.49
N ASN A 332 -24.86 8.43 12.37
CA ASN A 332 -26.32 8.39 12.31
C ASN A 332 -26.86 7.08 12.91
N PRO A 333 -27.52 7.11 14.09
CA PRO A 333 -27.93 5.90 14.80
C PRO A 333 -29.04 5.10 14.10
N VAL A 334 -29.59 5.61 13.00
CA VAL A 334 -30.60 4.89 12.17
C VAL A 334 -29.90 3.98 11.16
N LEU A 335 -28.64 4.23 10.86
CA LEU A 335 -27.84 3.39 9.97
C LEU A 335 -27.11 2.31 10.79
N PRO A 336 -27.18 1.05 10.39
CA PRO A 336 -26.36 0.02 11.02
C PRO A 336 -24.90 0.21 10.60
N ASP A 337 -23.97 -0.02 11.52
CA ASP A 337 -22.56 -0.10 11.24
C ASP A 337 -22.26 -1.24 10.26
N LEU A 338 -21.22 -1.05 9.46
CA LEU A 338 -20.77 -2.05 8.52
C LEU A 338 -19.54 -2.75 9.11
N VAL A 339 -19.74 -4.01 9.51
CA VAL A 339 -18.67 -4.84 10.10
C VAL A 339 -18.30 -5.92 9.09
N ARG A 340 -17.04 -5.94 8.64
CA ARG A 340 -16.50 -6.95 7.73
C ARG A 340 -15.30 -7.65 8.41
N PRO A 341 -15.45 -8.91 8.83
CA PRO A 341 -14.29 -9.72 9.24
C PRO A 341 -13.37 -9.92 8.02
N THR A 342 -12.10 -9.62 8.15
CA THR A 342 -11.05 -9.83 7.15
C THR A 342 -10.21 -11.04 7.50
N GLN A 343 -9.81 -11.15 8.77
CA GLN A 343 -9.07 -12.29 9.34
C GLN A 343 -7.81 -12.62 8.52
N TRP A 344 -7.05 -11.58 8.19
CA TRP A 344 -5.82 -11.76 7.44
C TRP A 344 -4.75 -12.43 8.31
N GLU A 345 -3.80 -13.10 7.67
CA GLU A 345 -2.73 -13.83 8.32
C GLU A 345 -1.38 -13.16 8.05
N ASP A 346 -0.42 -13.35 8.94
CA ASP A 346 0.95 -12.89 8.71
C ASP A 346 1.53 -13.51 7.44
N SER A 347 2.32 -12.74 6.71
CA SER A 347 2.88 -13.20 5.44
C SER A 347 4.40 -13.04 5.36
N TRP A 348 5.01 -13.83 4.50
CA TRP A 348 6.43 -13.80 4.19
C TRP A 348 6.68 -13.47 2.72
N ALA A 349 7.77 -12.73 2.49
CA ALA A 349 8.32 -12.54 1.15
C ALA A 349 9.79 -12.95 1.12
N TYR A 350 10.20 -13.65 0.05
CA TYR A 350 11.57 -14.12 -0.16
C TYR A 350 12.12 -13.51 -1.43
N ARG A 351 13.29 -12.88 -1.32
CA ARG A 351 13.85 -12.05 -2.38
C ARG A 351 15.29 -12.44 -2.71
N VAL A 352 15.62 -12.40 -3.99
CA VAL A 352 17.00 -12.51 -4.48
C VAL A 352 17.27 -11.42 -5.51
N GLY A 353 18.42 -10.78 -5.38
CA GLY A 353 18.86 -9.72 -6.29
C GLY A 353 20.32 -9.85 -6.67
N VAL A 354 20.62 -9.47 -7.90
CA VAL A 354 21.97 -9.45 -8.45
C VAL A 354 22.24 -8.08 -9.07
N GLU A 355 23.39 -7.47 -8.75
CA GLU A 355 23.91 -6.28 -9.42
C GLU A 355 25.30 -6.59 -9.99
N LYS A 356 25.49 -6.29 -11.27
CA LYS A 356 26.79 -6.30 -11.93
C LYS A 356 27.16 -4.93 -12.41
N LYS A 357 28.32 -4.43 -12.04
CA LYS A 357 28.83 -3.12 -12.47
C LYS A 357 29.96 -3.26 -13.50
N TRP A 358 30.02 -2.27 -14.41
CA TRP A 358 31.09 -2.03 -15.37
C TRP A 358 31.38 -0.53 -15.42
N GLY A 359 32.38 -0.08 -14.62
CA GLY A 359 32.62 1.33 -14.45
C GLY A 359 31.39 2.06 -13.93
N ASN A 360 30.83 2.98 -14.70
CA ASN A 360 29.65 3.75 -14.34
C ASN A 360 28.31 3.05 -14.64
N PHE A 361 28.31 1.95 -15.37
CA PHE A 361 27.11 1.20 -15.70
C PHE A 361 26.84 0.10 -14.70
N ALA A 362 25.56 -0.16 -14.45
CA ALA A 362 25.08 -1.30 -13.66
C ALA A 362 23.93 -1.99 -14.38
N LEU A 363 23.97 -3.32 -14.38
CA LEU A 363 22.85 -4.19 -14.77
C LEU A 363 22.39 -4.93 -13.53
N ARG A 364 21.07 -5.00 -13.36
CA ARG A 364 20.45 -5.67 -12.21
C ARG A 364 19.39 -6.62 -12.67
N GLY A 365 19.19 -7.67 -11.90
CA GLY A 365 18.11 -8.61 -12.05
C GLY A 365 17.74 -9.19 -10.71
N GLY A 366 16.54 -9.64 -10.58
CA GLY A 366 16.08 -10.23 -9.33
C GLY A 366 14.77 -10.98 -9.50
N TYR A 367 14.42 -11.67 -8.44
CA TYR A 367 13.19 -12.41 -8.30
C TYR A 367 12.71 -12.30 -6.86
N TYR A 368 11.40 -12.24 -6.68
CA TYR A 368 10.81 -12.45 -5.37
C TYR A 368 9.53 -13.27 -5.47
N PHE A 369 9.28 -14.02 -4.41
CA PHE A 369 8.02 -14.66 -4.10
C PHE A 369 7.43 -13.97 -2.87
N ASP A 370 6.13 -13.68 -2.91
CA ASP A 370 5.43 -12.91 -1.91
C ASP A 370 4.11 -13.63 -1.57
N GLU A 371 3.97 -14.09 -0.33
CA GLU A 371 2.78 -14.82 0.14
C GLU A 371 1.62 -13.85 0.35
N THR A 372 0.42 -14.23 -0.07
CA THR A 372 -0.79 -13.47 0.24
C THR A 372 -1.17 -13.61 1.72
N PRO A 373 -1.49 -12.51 2.42
CA PRO A 373 -2.07 -12.58 3.76
C PRO A 373 -3.57 -12.87 3.76
N GLN A 374 -4.24 -12.73 2.60
CA GLN A 374 -5.69 -12.79 2.49
C GLN A 374 -6.18 -14.23 2.47
N PRO A 375 -7.02 -14.65 3.43
CA PRO A 375 -7.64 -15.97 3.38
C PRO A 375 -8.61 -16.06 2.20
N ILE A 376 -8.72 -17.26 1.62
CA ILE A 376 -9.55 -17.50 0.43
C ILE A 376 -11.03 -17.12 0.63
N GLU A 377 -11.50 -17.16 1.87
CA GLU A 377 -12.85 -16.78 2.26
C GLU A 377 -13.11 -15.28 2.12
N ASP A 378 -12.06 -14.45 2.17
CA ASP A 378 -12.15 -12.99 2.04
C ASP A 378 -11.80 -12.48 0.64
N VAL A 379 -11.33 -13.35 -0.26
CA VAL A 379 -11.06 -12.99 -1.66
C VAL A 379 -12.35 -12.59 -2.37
N GLY A 380 -12.36 -11.39 -2.95
CA GLY A 380 -13.59 -10.89 -3.57
C GLY A 380 -13.40 -9.59 -4.36
N PRO A 381 -14.50 -8.98 -4.81
CA PRO A 381 -14.45 -7.77 -5.63
C PRO A 381 -13.77 -6.55 -4.99
N VAL A 382 -13.60 -6.53 -3.66
CA VAL A 382 -12.90 -5.45 -2.93
C VAL A 382 -11.40 -5.57 -3.13
N LEU A 383 -10.89 -6.80 -3.05
CA LEU A 383 -9.49 -7.15 -3.27
C LEU A 383 -9.43 -8.65 -3.55
N ALA A 384 -8.77 -9.04 -4.62
CA ALA A 384 -8.48 -10.42 -4.97
C ALA A 384 -6.97 -10.63 -4.89
N ASP A 385 -6.44 -10.65 -3.66
CA ASP A 385 -5.01 -10.88 -3.46
C ASP A 385 -4.68 -12.38 -3.59
N ALA A 386 -3.45 -12.68 -4.00
CA ALA A 386 -2.93 -14.02 -4.19
C ALA A 386 -1.41 -14.07 -4.01
N ASP A 387 -0.88 -15.26 -3.76
CA ASP A 387 0.56 -15.49 -3.86
C ASP A 387 1.07 -15.00 -5.21
N ARG A 388 2.27 -14.42 -5.24
CA ARG A 388 2.80 -13.88 -6.48
C ARG A 388 4.28 -14.12 -6.67
N ASN A 389 4.65 -14.27 -7.92
CA ASN A 389 6.01 -14.30 -8.39
C ASN A 389 6.32 -12.98 -9.08
N ALA A 390 7.50 -12.43 -8.85
CA ALA A 390 7.89 -11.21 -9.54
C ALA A 390 9.31 -11.33 -10.10
N TYR A 391 9.44 -10.87 -11.32
CA TYR A 391 10.70 -10.90 -12.09
C TYR A 391 11.13 -9.45 -12.32
N THR A 392 12.39 -9.13 -12.02
CA THR A 392 12.85 -7.76 -12.08
C THR A 392 14.06 -7.60 -12.98
N LEU A 393 14.12 -6.47 -13.66
CA LEU A 393 15.26 -6.04 -14.45
C LEU A 393 15.54 -4.56 -14.16
N GLY A 394 16.82 -4.17 -14.10
CA GLY A 394 17.21 -2.80 -13.88
C GLY A 394 18.52 -2.43 -14.55
N ILE A 395 18.60 -1.17 -14.96
CA ILE A 395 19.81 -0.56 -15.54
C ILE A 395 20.11 0.71 -14.76
N GLY A 396 21.37 0.93 -14.45
CA GLY A 396 21.84 2.14 -13.81
C GLY A 396 23.04 2.74 -14.53
N TYR A 397 23.09 4.06 -14.50
CA TYR A 397 24.31 4.80 -14.84
C TYR A 397 24.59 5.81 -13.73
N GLY A 398 25.80 5.80 -13.17
CA GLY A 398 26.13 6.68 -12.06
C GLY A 398 27.57 7.13 -12.06
N THR A 399 27.75 8.39 -11.74
CA THR A 399 29.03 9.01 -11.40
C THR A 399 29.08 9.29 -9.90
N GLU A 400 30.16 9.84 -9.40
CA GLU A 400 30.22 10.29 -8.00
C GLU A 400 29.18 11.36 -7.68
N ARG A 401 28.85 12.24 -8.65
CA ARG A 401 27.97 13.41 -8.46
C ARG A 401 26.52 13.18 -8.83
N TRP A 402 26.22 12.27 -9.71
CA TRP A 402 24.84 12.01 -10.13
C TRP A 402 24.66 10.56 -10.61
N GLY A 403 23.45 10.10 -10.61
CA GLY A 403 23.08 8.79 -11.12
C GLY A 403 21.63 8.73 -11.57
N VAL A 404 21.37 7.82 -12.48
CA VAL A 404 20.04 7.48 -13.01
C VAL A 404 19.87 5.97 -12.92
N ASP A 405 18.78 5.53 -12.35
CA ASP A 405 18.40 4.12 -12.28
C ASP A 405 17.00 3.97 -12.87
N VAL A 406 16.84 2.95 -13.71
CA VAL A 406 15.56 2.54 -14.31
C VAL A 406 15.37 1.06 -14.04
N SER A 407 14.16 0.66 -13.72
CA SER A 407 13.83 -0.76 -13.54
C SER A 407 12.40 -1.05 -13.93
N ASP A 408 12.16 -2.31 -14.21
CA ASP A 408 10.85 -2.91 -14.43
C ASP A 408 10.67 -4.13 -13.55
N ILE A 409 9.47 -4.32 -13.00
CA ILE A 409 9.03 -5.48 -12.25
C ILE A 409 7.78 -6.01 -12.93
N TYR A 410 7.84 -7.23 -13.45
CA TYR A 410 6.65 -7.97 -13.85
C TYR A 410 6.17 -8.81 -12.68
N ILE A 411 4.91 -8.63 -12.27
CA ILE A 411 4.27 -9.30 -11.15
C ILE A 411 3.18 -10.21 -11.69
N ASP A 412 3.31 -11.50 -11.42
CA ASP A 412 2.44 -12.58 -11.84
C ASP A 412 1.76 -13.17 -10.60
N PHE A 413 0.44 -12.97 -10.47
CA PHE A 413 -0.34 -13.49 -9.37
C PHE A 413 -0.82 -14.90 -9.68
N LYS A 414 -0.78 -15.77 -8.69
CA LYS A 414 -1.37 -17.10 -8.81
C LYS A 414 -2.88 -16.98 -8.99
N GLU A 415 -3.43 -17.67 -9.96
CA GLU A 415 -4.88 -17.74 -10.13
C GLU A 415 -5.56 -18.22 -8.85
N THR A 416 -6.62 -17.51 -8.45
CA THR A 416 -7.39 -17.84 -7.25
C THR A 416 -8.81 -18.21 -7.62
N ASP A 417 -9.25 -19.38 -7.15
CA ASP A 417 -10.60 -19.91 -7.39
C ASP A 417 -11.38 -20.00 -6.08
N THR A 418 -12.40 -19.16 -5.95
CA THR A 418 -13.28 -19.11 -4.77
C THR A 418 -14.45 -20.08 -4.84
N ARG A 419 -14.61 -20.82 -5.93
CA ARG A 419 -15.69 -21.81 -6.08
C ARG A 419 -15.49 -22.98 -5.12
N GLY A 420 -16.54 -23.31 -4.37
CA GLY A 420 -16.50 -24.38 -3.37
C GLY A 420 -15.86 -24.00 -2.04
N THR A 421 -15.48 -22.74 -1.85
CA THR A 421 -15.00 -22.21 -0.58
C THR A 421 -16.14 -21.59 0.25
N ALA A 422 -15.85 -21.23 1.51
CA ALA A 422 -16.76 -20.48 2.38
C ALA A 422 -16.65 -18.96 2.12
N ASN A 423 -16.63 -18.53 0.86
CA ASN A 423 -16.47 -17.13 0.49
C ASN A 423 -17.51 -16.23 1.17
N ARG A 424 -17.07 -15.19 1.88
CA ARG A 424 -17.92 -14.33 2.72
C ARG A 424 -18.90 -13.49 1.94
N ASP A 425 -18.51 -13.09 0.73
CA ASP A 425 -19.36 -12.28 -0.15
C ASP A 425 -20.33 -13.15 -0.98
N GLY A 426 -20.16 -14.48 -0.95
CA GLY A 426 -20.90 -15.39 -1.84
C GLY A 426 -20.59 -15.13 -3.32
N PHE A 427 -19.44 -14.55 -3.62
CA PHE A 427 -19.02 -14.19 -4.97
C PHE A 427 -18.01 -15.22 -5.48
N PHE A 428 -18.50 -16.21 -6.21
CA PHE A 428 -17.75 -17.40 -6.57
C PHE A 428 -17.27 -17.36 -8.00
N GLY A 429 -15.96 -17.47 -8.18
CA GLY A 429 -15.32 -17.50 -9.49
C GLY A 429 -13.82 -17.60 -9.40
N GLN A 430 -13.19 -17.43 -10.53
CA GLN A 430 -11.74 -17.46 -10.71
C GLN A 430 -11.25 -16.03 -10.97
N TYR A 431 -10.16 -15.66 -10.31
CA TYR A 431 -9.47 -14.39 -10.48
C TYR A 431 -8.10 -14.65 -11.11
N ALA A 432 -7.77 -13.88 -12.15
CA ALA A 432 -6.45 -13.83 -12.77
C ALA A 432 -5.95 -12.38 -12.78
N GLU A 433 -4.74 -12.17 -12.25
CA GLU A 433 -4.16 -10.83 -12.12
C GLU A 433 -2.69 -10.80 -12.53
N ALA A 434 -2.27 -9.74 -13.21
CA ALA A 434 -0.87 -9.42 -13.48
C ALA A 434 -0.65 -7.91 -13.49
N ALA A 435 0.56 -7.48 -13.10
CA ALA A 435 0.91 -6.07 -13.07
C ALA A 435 2.36 -5.83 -13.49
N ASN A 436 2.63 -4.63 -14.02
CA ASN A 436 3.98 -4.13 -14.26
C ASN A 436 4.24 -2.90 -13.41
N LEU A 437 5.44 -2.82 -12.83
CA LEU A 437 5.91 -1.64 -12.12
C LEU A 437 7.21 -1.14 -12.77
N PHE A 438 7.10 -0.02 -13.48
CA PHE A 438 8.24 0.70 -14.03
C PHE A 438 8.71 1.76 -13.05
N ALA A 439 10.01 1.80 -12.69
CA ALA A 439 10.55 2.78 -11.77
C ALA A 439 11.72 3.56 -12.37
N LEU A 440 11.76 4.85 -12.06
CA LEU A 440 12.85 5.77 -12.39
C LEU A 440 13.33 6.48 -11.12
N SER A 441 14.64 6.57 -10.92
CA SER A 441 15.26 7.35 -9.84
C SER A 441 16.40 8.19 -10.37
N LEU A 442 16.46 9.44 -9.93
CA LEU A 442 17.53 10.40 -10.22
C LEU A 442 18.21 10.78 -8.91
N ARG A 443 19.51 10.56 -8.81
CA ARG A 443 20.33 10.88 -7.63
C ARG A 443 21.33 11.98 -7.94
N ILE A 444 21.53 12.88 -6.98
CA ILE A 444 22.60 13.90 -7.01
C ILE A 444 23.35 13.89 -5.69
N SER A 445 24.67 14.05 -5.74
CA SER A 445 25.57 14.08 -4.58
C SER A 445 26.57 15.24 -4.68
N PHE A 446 26.89 15.85 -3.54
CA PHE A 446 27.74 17.04 -3.44
C PHE A 446 28.91 16.82 -2.47
#